data_cb50005d62136ce5176cb3b833d48842
#
_entry.id   cb50005d62136ce5176cb3b833d48842
#
_cell.length_a   1.000
_cell.length_b   1.000
_cell.length_c   1.000
_cell.angle_alpha   90.00
_cell.angle_beta   90.00
_cell.angle_gamma   90.00
#
_symmetry.space_group_name_H-M   'P 1'
#
loop_
_entity.id
_entity.type
_entity.pdbx_description
1 polymer ?
#
loop_
_entity_poly.entity_id
_entity_poly.type
_entity_poly.pdbx_seq_one_letter_code
_entity_poly.pdbx_strand_id
1 'polypeptide(L)'
;MKILITGATGFVGRNVKEYLQKNTDYEIYYPNSGELNCLEETAVRDYLQKHLFDVILHFAVYGDGIDKSKDGTKIAEYNLRIFLNFARCSHLYGRMIYTGSGAEYDKRFPIHMVNEEEIGQTLPIDAYGLMKYTVGQMIEKSDNIYNLRLFGIFGPYEYWKTKFISNICCKAIKGLPLSIRKDCLFDYLWINDFSRLLIRFMQIPTPQYHTYNAVSGKPVKLYELAEMVKRISRLNQPIYVCQQGMANEYTADNARIMKEIPDFKYTDIEQSVRELFIYYREHEAEIDLYSLIYG
;
A
#
# COMPACT_ATOMS: atom_id res chain seq x y z
N MET A 1 18.29 15.77 -1.50
CA MET A 1 17.31 15.19 -2.45
C MET A 1 16.00 15.92 -2.24
N LYS A 2 15.43 16.39 -3.34
CA LYS A 2 14.15 17.12 -3.36
C LYS A 2 13.03 16.20 -3.80
N ILE A 3 12.07 15.97 -2.93
CA ILE A 3 11.06 14.93 -3.09
C ILE A 3 9.66 15.55 -3.15
N LEU A 4 8.86 15.12 -4.13
CA LEU A 4 7.43 15.37 -4.16
C LEU A 4 6.68 14.12 -3.68
N ILE A 5 5.79 14.26 -2.69
CA ILE A 5 4.86 13.21 -2.27
C ILE A 5 3.45 13.62 -2.70
N THR A 6 2.88 12.92 -3.66
CA THR A 6 1.45 13.07 -3.96
C THR A 6 0.62 12.14 -3.09
N GLY A 7 -0.60 12.53 -2.73
CA GLY A 7 -1.46 11.73 -1.86
C GLY A 7 -0.97 11.64 -0.40
N ALA A 8 -0.24 12.65 0.07
CA ALA A 8 0.35 12.72 1.41
C ALA A 8 -0.67 12.75 2.57
N THR A 9 -1.95 12.91 2.29
CA THR A 9 -3.05 12.86 3.27
C THR A 9 -3.65 11.45 3.41
N GLY A 10 -3.40 10.57 2.44
CA GLY A 10 -3.84 9.18 2.45
C GLY A 10 -2.97 8.29 3.35
N PHE A 11 -3.40 7.05 3.58
CA PHE A 11 -2.74 6.10 4.48
C PHE A 11 -1.24 5.95 4.20
N VAL A 12 -0.85 5.54 2.99
CA VAL A 12 0.56 5.30 2.64
C VAL A 12 1.34 6.62 2.63
N GLY A 13 0.81 7.65 1.97
CA GLY A 13 1.51 8.92 1.82
C GLY A 13 1.75 9.64 3.15
N ARG A 14 0.80 9.58 4.09
CA ARG A 14 0.96 10.16 5.42
C ARG A 14 2.06 9.49 6.22
N ASN A 15 2.05 8.16 6.30
CA ASN A 15 3.09 7.41 7.00
C ASN A 15 4.47 7.64 6.39
N VAL A 16 4.59 7.54 5.06
CA VAL A 16 5.87 7.77 4.37
C VAL A 16 6.38 9.19 4.60
N LYS A 17 5.50 10.20 4.50
CA LYS A 17 5.86 11.60 4.78
C LYS A 17 6.43 11.76 6.19
N GLU A 18 5.68 11.30 7.21
CA GLU A 18 6.09 11.41 8.62
C GLU A 18 7.41 10.65 8.88
N TYR A 19 7.56 9.47 8.25
CA TYR A 19 8.78 8.68 8.37
C TYR A 19 9.99 9.39 7.75
N LEU A 20 9.87 9.94 6.54
CA LEU A 20 10.95 10.66 5.88
C LEU A 20 11.34 11.94 6.62
N GLN A 21 10.35 12.71 7.09
CA GLN A 21 10.61 13.93 7.88
C GLN A 21 11.39 13.66 9.17
N LYS A 22 11.15 12.49 9.79
CA LYS A 22 11.82 12.09 11.03
C LYS A 22 13.23 11.50 10.82
N ASN A 23 13.46 10.84 9.68
CA ASN A 23 14.63 9.97 9.50
C ASN A 23 15.57 10.43 8.38
N THR A 24 15.29 11.55 7.71
CA THR A 24 16.13 12.07 6.61
C THR A 24 16.16 13.59 6.60
N ASP A 25 17.20 14.15 5.96
CA ASP A 25 17.32 15.59 5.69
C ASP A 25 16.82 15.95 4.28
N TYR A 26 15.86 15.21 3.72
CA TYR A 26 15.33 15.48 2.39
C TYR A 26 14.41 16.70 2.41
N GLU A 27 14.45 17.48 1.34
CA GLU A 27 13.51 18.58 1.11
C GLU A 27 12.20 17.99 0.57
N ILE A 28 11.15 17.94 1.40
CA ILE A 28 9.91 17.21 1.09
C ILE A 28 8.76 18.18 0.81
N TYR A 29 8.18 18.04 -0.39
CA TYR A 29 6.97 18.73 -0.84
C TYR A 29 5.79 17.77 -0.82
N TYR A 30 4.68 18.20 -0.22
CA TYR A 30 3.48 17.36 -0.08
C TYR A 30 2.20 18.20 -0.25
N PRO A 31 1.99 18.77 -1.46
CA PRO A 31 0.85 19.62 -1.73
C PRO A 31 -0.47 18.86 -1.51
N ASN A 32 -1.47 19.56 -0.97
CA ASN A 32 -2.84 19.09 -0.96
C ASN A 32 -3.51 19.30 -2.33
N SER A 33 -4.74 18.80 -2.51
CA SER A 33 -5.44 18.87 -3.81
C SER A 33 -5.80 20.29 -4.25
N GLY A 34 -5.83 21.27 -3.35
CA GLY A 34 -6.02 22.68 -3.68
C GLY A 34 -4.75 23.34 -4.20
N GLU A 35 -3.58 22.87 -3.75
CA GLU A 35 -2.26 23.36 -4.19
C GLU A 35 -1.79 22.67 -5.47
N LEU A 36 -2.13 21.38 -5.65
CA LEU A 36 -1.81 20.59 -6.84
C LEU A 36 -2.96 19.65 -7.18
N ASN A 37 -3.80 20.05 -8.13
CA ASN A 37 -4.81 19.17 -8.69
C ASN A 37 -4.18 18.19 -9.67
N CYS A 38 -3.95 16.97 -9.25
CA CYS A 38 -3.33 15.92 -10.06
C CYS A 38 -4.18 15.49 -11.29
N LEU A 39 -5.47 15.83 -11.34
CA LEU A 39 -6.34 15.60 -12.50
C LEU A 39 -6.13 16.62 -13.63
N GLU A 40 -5.47 17.75 -13.36
CA GLU A 40 -5.26 18.82 -14.34
C GLU A 40 -3.81 18.79 -14.86
N GLU A 41 -3.65 18.46 -16.14
CA GLU A 41 -2.33 18.30 -16.78
C GLU A 41 -1.48 19.57 -16.68
N THR A 42 -2.10 20.74 -16.94
CA THR A 42 -1.40 22.03 -16.85
C THR A 42 -0.90 22.31 -15.43
N ALA A 43 -1.73 22.05 -14.42
CA ALA A 43 -1.34 22.24 -13.03
C ALA A 43 -0.15 21.35 -12.64
N VAL A 44 -0.15 20.08 -13.07
CA VAL A 44 0.96 19.16 -12.82
C VAL A 44 2.23 19.63 -13.52
N ARG A 45 2.15 19.96 -14.80
CA ARG A 45 3.31 20.44 -15.58
C ARG A 45 3.91 21.70 -14.96
N ASP A 46 3.09 22.70 -14.69
CA ASP A 46 3.56 24.00 -14.16
C ASP A 46 4.18 23.82 -12.76
N TYR A 47 3.61 22.97 -11.93
CA TYR A 47 4.16 22.64 -10.61
C TYR A 47 5.51 21.95 -10.71
N LEU A 48 5.67 20.98 -11.61
CA LEU A 48 6.92 20.26 -11.83
C LEU A 48 8.01 21.16 -12.42
N GLN A 49 7.69 22.01 -13.39
CA GLN A 49 8.61 23.00 -13.97
C GLN A 49 9.14 23.98 -12.92
N LYS A 50 8.27 24.44 -12.02
CA LYS A 50 8.64 25.38 -10.96
C LYS A 50 9.60 24.79 -9.95
N HIS A 51 9.48 23.50 -9.61
CA HIS A 51 10.15 22.93 -8.45
C HIS A 51 11.32 22.00 -8.78
N LEU A 52 11.34 21.32 -9.94
CA LEU A 52 12.40 20.41 -10.41
C LEU A 52 12.78 19.35 -9.35
N PHE A 53 11.96 18.31 -9.22
CA PHE A 53 12.15 17.25 -8.21
C PHE A 53 13.16 16.19 -8.65
N ASP A 54 13.98 15.70 -7.70
CA ASP A 54 14.82 14.52 -7.91
C ASP A 54 13.96 13.25 -7.96
N VAL A 55 12.97 13.17 -7.04
CA VAL A 55 12.10 11.99 -6.90
C VAL A 55 10.65 12.42 -6.69
N ILE A 56 9.74 11.73 -7.37
CA ILE A 56 8.30 11.78 -7.09
C ILE A 56 7.88 10.46 -6.44
N LEU A 57 7.34 10.51 -5.23
CA LEU A 57 6.64 9.40 -4.59
C LEU A 57 5.14 9.55 -4.88
N HIS A 58 4.64 8.73 -5.80
CA HIS A 58 3.30 8.90 -6.34
C HIS A 58 2.30 7.96 -5.66
N PHE A 59 1.63 8.48 -4.60
CA PHE A 59 0.61 7.77 -3.82
C PHE A 59 -0.81 8.32 -4.04
N ALA A 60 -0.96 9.37 -4.82
CA ALA A 60 -2.27 9.95 -5.11
C ALA A 60 -3.14 8.96 -5.87
N VAL A 61 -4.33 8.69 -5.33
CA VAL A 61 -5.37 7.88 -5.96
C VAL A 61 -6.74 8.54 -5.76
N TYR A 62 -7.62 8.38 -6.74
CA TYR A 62 -9.03 8.74 -6.62
C TYR A 62 -9.82 7.50 -6.20
N GLY A 63 -9.93 7.28 -4.89
CA GLY A 63 -10.62 6.11 -4.34
C GLY A 63 -9.91 4.78 -4.65
N ASP A 64 -10.12 3.81 -3.81
CA ASP A 64 -9.58 2.46 -3.92
C ASP A 64 -10.68 1.40 -4.14
N GLY A 65 -11.93 1.85 -4.39
CA GLY A 65 -13.12 1.00 -4.47
C GLY A 65 -13.75 0.67 -3.12
N ILE A 66 -13.13 1.07 -2.01
CA ILE A 66 -13.62 0.85 -0.65
C ILE A 66 -14.37 2.10 -0.14
N ASP A 67 -13.87 3.29 -0.48
CA ASP A 67 -14.51 4.56 -0.13
C ASP A 67 -15.79 4.77 -0.97
N LYS A 68 -16.94 4.45 -0.36
CA LYS A 68 -18.27 4.61 -0.98
C LYS A 68 -18.66 6.08 -1.24
N SER A 69 -17.91 7.05 -0.74
CA SER A 69 -18.11 8.48 -1.05
C SER A 69 -17.62 8.85 -2.45
N LYS A 70 -16.80 8.00 -3.07
CA LYS A 70 -16.27 8.19 -4.41
C LYS A 70 -17.14 7.47 -5.44
N ASP A 71 -17.31 8.14 -6.58
CA ASP A 71 -17.98 7.53 -7.74
C ASP A 71 -17.13 6.38 -8.31
N GLY A 72 -17.55 5.14 -8.04
CA GLY A 72 -16.85 3.94 -8.46
C GLY A 72 -16.66 3.82 -9.97
N THR A 73 -17.54 4.45 -10.78
CA THR A 73 -17.46 4.44 -12.24
C THR A 73 -16.27 5.26 -12.77
N LYS A 74 -15.78 6.23 -11.98
CA LYS A 74 -14.67 7.12 -12.34
C LYS A 74 -13.30 6.65 -11.83
N ILE A 75 -13.26 5.58 -11.04
CA ILE A 75 -12.00 5.12 -10.42
C ILE A 75 -10.94 4.84 -11.47
N ALA A 76 -11.25 4.06 -12.50
CA ALA A 76 -10.28 3.72 -13.54
C ALA A 76 -9.85 4.94 -14.35
N GLU A 77 -10.81 5.74 -14.83
CA GLU A 77 -10.55 6.94 -15.63
C GLU A 77 -9.67 7.95 -14.87
N TYR A 78 -10.05 8.30 -13.65
CA TYR A 78 -9.36 9.36 -12.91
C TYR A 78 -7.97 8.93 -12.45
N ASN A 79 -7.80 7.69 -12.00
CA ASN A 79 -6.48 7.20 -11.63
C ASN A 79 -5.54 7.07 -12.82
N LEU A 80 -6.04 6.64 -13.98
CA LEU A 80 -5.27 6.62 -15.20
C LEU A 80 -4.88 8.04 -15.65
N ARG A 81 -5.80 8.99 -15.58
CA ARG A 81 -5.56 10.41 -15.88
C ARG A 81 -4.52 11.03 -14.94
N ILE A 82 -4.64 10.78 -13.62
CA ILE A 82 -3.66 11.21 -12.62
C ILE A 82 -2.27 10.69 -13.00
N PHE A 83 -2.13 9.39 -13.25
CA PHE A 83 -0.83 8.80 -13.63
C PHE A 83 -0.28 9.42 -14.92
N LEU A 84 -1.10 9.51 -15.96
CA LEU A 84 -0.68 10.05 -17.28
C LEU A 84 -0.22 11.50 -17.21
N ASN A 85 -0.82 12.33 -16.36
CA ASN A 85 -0.42 13.74 -16.20
C ASN A 85 1.04 13.85 -15.68
N PHE A 86 1.47 12.94 -14.80
CA PHE A 86 2.86 12.87 -14.35
C PHE A 86 3.77 12.17 -15.38
N ALA A 87 3.32 11.08 -15.99
CA ALA A 87 4.12 10.32 -16.94
C ALA A 87 4.50 11.14 -18.19
N ARG A 88 3.57 11.97 -18.70
CA ARG A 88 3.84 12.90 -19.81
C ARG A 88 4.89 13.97 -19.47
N CYS A 89 5.08 14.24 -18.20
CA CYS A 89 6.06 15.20 -17.69
C CYS A 89 7.36 14.52 -17.19
N SER A 90 7.65 13.29 -17.62
CA SER A 90 8.80 12.51 -17.12
C SER A 90 10.15 13.20 -17.29
N HIS A 91 10.30 14.08 -18.26
CA HIS A 91 11.49 14.91 -18.50
C HIS A 91 11.69 16.05 -17.48
N LEU A 92 10.71 16.32 -16.60
CA LEU A 92 10.75 17.40 -15.60
C LEU A 92 11.16 16.93 -14.20
N TYR A 93 11.47 15.64 -14.03
CA TYR A 93 11.94 15.08 -12.74
C TYR A 93 12.95 13.95 -12.94
N GLY A 94 13.75 13.68 -11.92
CA GLY A 94 14.74 12.63 -12.00
C GLY A 94 14.11 11.24 -12.13
N ARG A 95 13.21 10.87 -11.22
CA ARG A 95 12.46 9.60 -11.28
C ARG A 95 11.10 9.68 -10.57
N MET A 96 10.19 8.79 -10.94
CA MET A 96 8.92 8.61 -10.22
C MET A 96 8.83 7.18 -9.68
N ILE A 97 8.47 7.02 -8.40
CA ILE A 97 8.14 5.74 -7.78
C ILE A 97 6.63 5.72 -7.58
N TYR A 98 5.96 4.87 -8.33
CA TYR A 98 4.53 4.64 -8.28
C TYR A 98 4.21 3.44 -7.39
N THR A 99 3.15 3.52 -6.59
CA THR A 99 2.64 2.37 -5.86
C THR A 99 1.62 1.62 -6.69
N GLY A 100 2.06 0.49 -7.24
CA GLY A 100 1.18 -0.50 -7.83
C GLY A 100 0.43 -1.31 -6.79
N SER A 101 -0.16 -2.39 -7.22
CA SER A 101 -0.95 -3.27 -6.36
C SER A 101 -0.85 -4.73 -6.81
N GLY A 102 -0.87 -5.65 -5.87
CA GLY A 102 -1.11 -7.06 -6.19
C GLY A 102 -2.45 -7.31 -6.89
N ALA A 103 -3.36 -6.29 -6.94
CA ALA A 103 -4.56 -6.33 -7.76
C ALA A 103 -4.27 -6.30 -9.28
N GLU A 104 -3.03 -6.02 -9.70
CA GLU A 104 -2.57 -6.18 -11.07
C GLU A 104 -2.61 -7.65 -11.53
N TYR A 105 -2.54 -8.60 -10.57
CA TYR A 105 -2.81 -10.01 -10.80
C TYR A 105 -4.31 -10.30 -10.63
N ASP A 106 -4.80 -11.31 -11.35
CA ASP A 106 -6.23 -11.64 -11.36
C ASP A 106 -6.65 -12.39 -10.09
N LYS A 107 -7.36 -11.71 -9.19
CA LYS A 107 -7.83 -12.25 -7.91
C LYS A 107 -8.90 -13.33 -8.00
N ARG A 108 -9.42 -13.64 -9.19
CA ARG A 108 -10.33 -14.79 -9.39
C ARG A 108 -9.61 -16.11 -9.13
N PHE A 109 -8.31 -16.15 -9.29
CA PHE A 109 -7.44 -17.31 -9.06
C PHE A 109 -6.59 -17.09 -7.81
N PRO A 110 -6.08 -18.18 -7.18
CA PRO A 110 -5.08 -18.07 -6.13
C PRO A 110 -3.84 -17.35 -6.64
N ILE A 111 -3.37 -16.36 -5.90
CA ILE A 111 -2.14 -15.62 -6.18
C ILE A 111 -1.10 -16.17 -5.21
N HIS A 112 -0.38 -17.23 -5.63
CA HIS A 112 0.54 -17.99 -4.80
C HIS A 112 1.98 -17.63 -5.11
N MET A 113 2.65 -16.93 -4.20
CA MET A 113 4.07 -16.54 -4.29
C MET A 113 4.46 -16.05 -5.70
N VAL A 114 3.55 -15.29 -6.34
CA VAL A 114 3.73 -14.86 -7.72
C VAL A 114 4.96 -13.96 -7.86
N ASN A 115 5.74 -14.19 -8.90
CA ASN A 115 6.82 -13.30 -9.30
C ASN A 115 6.35 -12.30 -10.36
N GLU A 116 7.20 -11.31 -10.67
CA GLU A 116 6.84 -10.23 -11.59
C GLU A 116 6.68 -10.67 -13.05
N GLU A 117 7.22 -11.83 -13.41
CA GLU A 117 7.14 -12.38 -14.78
C GLU A 117 5.80 -13.06 -15.07
N GLU A 118 5.05 -13.40 -14.01
CA GLU A 118 3.72 -14.01 -14.14
C GLU A 118 2.61 -13.00 -14.45
N ILE A 119 2.94 -11.70 -14.48
CA ILE A 119 1.95 -10.67 -14.79
C ILE A 119 1.40 -10.83 -16.21
N GLY A 120 0.07 -10.70 -16.35
CA GLY A 120 -0.59 -10.76 -17.66
C GLY A 120 -0.92 -12.16 -18.16
N GLN A 121 -0.64 -13.23 -17.40
CA GLN A 121 -1.14 -14.57 -17.72
C GLN A 121 -2.68 -14.60 -17.74
N THR A 122 -3.30 -13.86 -16.83
CA THR A 122 -4.72 -13.55 -16.80
C THR A 122 -4.92 -12.07 -16.50
N LEU A 123 -5.98 -11.46 -17.03
CA LEU A 123 -6.25 -10.04 -16.82
C LEU A 123 -7.27 -9.84 -15.68
N PRO A 124 -7.02 -8.90 -14.76
CA PRO A 124 -8.02 -8.49 -13.79
C PRO A 124 -9.29 -8.01 -14.48
N ILE A 125 -10.45 -8.38 -13.94
CA ILE A 125 -11.74 -7.96 -14.50
C ILE A 125 -12.36 -6.77 -13.76
N ASP A 126 -11.91 -6.51 -12.53
CA ASP A 126 -12.37 -5.32 -11.78
C ASP A 126 -11.66 -4.06 -12.28
N ALA A 127 -12.39 -2.94 -12.25
CA ALA A 127 -11.90 -1.67 -12.79
C ALA A 127 -10.60 -1.18 -12.13
N TYR A 128 -10.43 -1.42 -10.82
CA TYR A 128 -9.23 -1.03 -10.10
C TYR A 128 -8.03 -1.89 -10.50
N GLY A 129 -8.19 -3.22 -10.50
CA GLY A 129 -7.13 -4.16 -10.88
C GLY A 129 -6.69 -3.94 -12.33
N LEU A 130 -7.64 -3.82 -13.26
CA LEU A 130 -7.34 -3.57 -14.67
C LEU A 130 -6.63 -2.24 -14.88
N MET A 131 -7.04 -1.17 -14.19
CA MET A 131 -6.37 0.12 -14.23
C MET A 131 -4.94 0.01 -13.71
N LYS A 132 -4.71 -0.64 -12.56
CA LYS A 132 -3.38 -0.83 -11.99
C LYS A 132 -2.48 -1.65 -12.92
N TYR A 133 -3.01 -2.73 -13.51
CA TYR A 133 -2.31 -3.51 -14.54
C TYR A 133 -1.92 -2.65 -15.74
N THR A 134 -2.85 -1.86 -16.27
CA THR A 134 -2.58 -0.97 -17.43
C THR A 134 -1.45 0.03 -17.12
N VAL A 135 -1.48 0.66 -15.94
CA VAL A 135 -0.40 1.56 -15.49
C VAL A 135 0.92 0.81 -15.38
N GLY A 136 0.92 -0.40 -14.78
CA GLY A 136 2.11 -1.24 -14.70
C GLY A 136 2.73 -1.53 -16.07
N GLN A 137 1.91 -1.85 -17.09
CA GLN A 137 2.37 -2.08 -18.46
C GLN A 137 2.95 -0.80 -19.12
N MET A 138 2.41 0.37 -18.81
CA MET A 138 2.97 1.65 -19.27
C MET A 138 4.33 1.93 -18.61
N ILE A 139 4.48 1.62 -17.33
CA ILE A 139 5.73 1.81 -16.58
C ILE A 139 6.85 0.95 -17.14
N GLU A 140 6.59 -0.29 -17.57
CA GLU A 140 7.58 -1.17 -18.22
C GLU A 140 8.16 -0.58 -19.52
N LYS A 141 7.53 0.45 -20.09
CA LYS A 141 7.98 1.14 -21.31
C LYS A 141 8.50 2.55 -21.05
N SER A 142 8.61 2.95 -19.78
CA SER A 142 9.13 4.25 -19.37
C SER A 142 10.63 4.20 -19.11
N ASP A 143 11.28 5.37 -19.06
CA ASP A 143 12.72 5.46 -18.80
C ASP A 143 13.04 5.62 -17.30
N ASN A 144 12.20 6.38 -16.57
CA ASN A 144 12.50 6.81 -15.20
C ASN A 144 11.32 6.64 -14.21
N ILE A 145 10.35 5.78 -14.55
CA ILE A 145 9.22 5.47 -13.68
C ILE A 145 9.35 4.02 -13.19
N TYR A 146 9.13 3.82 -11.90
CA TYR A 146 9.24 2.52 -11.24
C TYR A 146 7.96 2.17 -10.51
N ASN A 147 7.54 0.91 -10.57
CA ASN A 147 6.34 0.39 -9.94
C ASN A 147 6.72 -0.51 -8.75
N LEU A 148 6.30 -0.13 -7.54
CA LEU A 148 6.37 -0.99 -6.36
C LEU A 148 4.97 -1.54 -6.09
N ARG A 149 4.73 -2.81 -6.41
CA ARG A 149 3.44 -3.49 -6.17
C ARG A 149 3.28 -3.84 -4.71
N LEU A 150 2.30 -3.22 -4.07
CA LEU A 150 1.91 -3.52 -2.69
C LEU A 150 0.79 -4.56 -2.69
N PHE A 151 0.89 -5.55 -1.78
CA PHE A 151 -0.15 -6.57 -1.55
C PHE A 151 -0.94 -6.22 -0.30
N GLY A 152 -0.51 -6.70 0.85
CA GLY A 152 -1.13 -6.40 2.13
C GLY A 152 -0.31 -5.40 2.95
N ILE A 153 -0.40 -4.11 2.65
CA ILE A 153 0.27 -3.10 3.48
C ILE A 153 -0.64 -2.71 4.65
N PHE A 154 -0.07 -2.56 5.87
CA PHE A 154 -0.79 -2.22 7.09
C PHE A 154 0.01 -1.26 7.98
N GLY A 155 -0.69 -0.49 8.81
CA GLY A 155 -0.07 0.48 9.70
C GLY A 155 -1.03 1.53 10.28
N PRO A 156 -0.51 2.52 11.03
CA PRO A 156 -1.25 3.70 11.48
C PRO A 156 -2.01 4.38 10.34
N TYR A 157 -3.15 5.01 10.65
CA TYR A 157 -4.01 5.72 9.68
C TYR A 157 -4.69 4.85 8.62
N GLU A 158 -4.53 3.52 8.68
CA GLU A 158 -5.26 2.62 7.81
C GLU A 158 -6.77 2.66 8.12
N TYR A 159 -7.61 2.40 7.11
CA TYR A 159 -9.07 2.36 7.31
C TYR A 159 -9.47 1.11 8.10
N TRP A 160 -9.38 1.20 9.42
CA TRP A 160 -9.54 0.09 10.36
C TRP A 160 -10.91 -0.63 10.28
N LYS A 161 -11.96 0.01 9.74
CA LYS A 161 -13.28 -0.62 9.63
C LYS A 161 -13.29 -1.86 8.73
N THR A 162 -12.44 -1.91 7.71
CA THR A 162 -12.44 -2.97 6.69
C THR A 162 -11.09 -3.70 6.54
N LYS A 163 -9.99 -3.12 7.02
CA LYS A 163 -8.66 -3.70 6.89
C LYS A 163 -8.38 -4.65 8.05
N PHE A 164 -8.03 -5.90 7.72
CA PHE A 164 -8.07 -7.03 8.65
C PHE A 164 -7.29 -6.79 9.95
N ILE A 165 -5.97 -6.52 9.88
CA ILE A 165 -5.13 -6.39 11.08
C ILE A 165 -5.61 -5.21 11.94
N SER A 166 -5.87 -4.08 11.33
CA SER A 166 -6.40 -2.89 12.00
C SER A 166 -7.75 -3.16 12.66
N ASN A 167 -8.67 -3.85 11.97
CA ASN A 167 -9.99 -4.19 12.49
C ASN A 167 -9.91 -5.10 13.73
N ILE A 168 -9.11 -6.18 13.67
CA ILE A 168 -8.98 -7.09 14.81
C ILE A 168 -8.26 -6.46 15.99
N CYS A 169 -7.32 -5.53 15.78
CA CYS A 169 -6.73 -4.72 16.85
C CYS A 169 -7.79 -3.85 17.53
N CYS A 170 -8.60 -3.13 16.75
CA CYS A 170 -9.70 -2.32 17.28
C CYS A 170 -10.76 -3.15 18.02
N LYS A 171 -11.14 -4.31 17.49
CA LYS A 171 -12.04 -5.25 18.18
C LYS A 171 -11.47 -5.72 19.50
N ALA A 172 -10.20 -6.09 19.54
CA ALA A 172 -9.55 -6.54 20.76
C ALA A 172 -9.49 -5.45 21.84
N ILE A 173 -9.22 -4.19 21.46
CA ILE A 173 -9.23 -3.03 22.36
C ILE A 173 -10.62 -2.82 22.96
N LYS A 174 -11.70 -2.99 22.17
CA LYS A 174 -13.09 -2.87 22.62
C LYS A 174 -13.63 -4.14 23.31
N GLY A 175 -12.79 -5.14 23.54
CA GLY A 175 -13.19 -6.40 24.21
C GLY A 175 -14.14 -7.29 23.40
N LEU A 176 -14.21 -7.08 22.08
CA LEU A 176 -15.06 -7.84 21.17
C LEU A 176 -14.40 -9.14 20.72
N PRO A 177 -15.18 -10.19 20.36
CA PRO A 177 -14.63 -11.39 19.71
C PRO A 177 -13.98 -11.04 18.38
N LEU A 178 -12.90 -11.76 18.05
CA LEU A 178 -12.26 -11.63 16.75
C LEU A 178 -12.97 -12.54 15.72
N SER A 179 -13.19 -12.05 14.52
CA SER A 179 -13.90 -12.79 13.48
C SER A 179 -13.13 -12.78 12.16
N ILE A 180 -13.04 -13.97 11.55
CA ILE A 180 -12.44 -14.21 10.24
C ILE A 180 -13.52 -14.81 9.37
N ARG A 181 -13.81 -14.20 8.21
CA ARG A 181 -14.82 -14.73 7.31
C ARG A 181 -14.42 -16.12 6.81
N LYS A 182 -13.23 -16.24 6.25
CA LYS A 182 -12.60 -17.47 5.80
C LYS A 182 -11.10 -17.28 5.89
N ASP A 183 -10.39 -18.27 6.40
CA ASP A 183 -8.93 -18.17 6.55
C ASP A 183 -8.23 -18.14 5.18
N CYS A 184 -7.11 -17.45 5.07
CA CYS A 184 -6.25 -17.47 3.89
C CYS A 184 -4.81 -17.10 4.23
N LEU A 185 -3.89 -17.45 3.34
CA LEU A 185 -2.51 -16.97 3.37
C LEU A 185 -2.43 -15.61 2.69
N PHE A 186 -1.79 -14.67 3.38
CA PHE A 186 -1.65 -13.30 2.91
C PHE A 186 -0.24 -12.78 3.21
N ASP A 187 0.37 -12.03 2.29
CA ASP A 187 1.63 -11.34 2.58
C ASP A 187 1.34 -9.93 3.07
N TYR A 188 1.73 -9.67 4.33
CA TYR A 188 1.57 -8.37 4.96
C TYR A 188 2.90 -7.65 5.10
N LEU A 189 2.96 -6.41 4.62
CA LEU A 189 4.10 -5.51 4.72
C LEU A 189 3.80 -4.39 5.72
N TRP A 190 4.65 -4.24 6.74
CA TRP A 190 4.58 -3.14 7.69
C TRP A 190 4.92 -1.80 7.01
N ILE A 191 4.13 -0.76 7.26
CA ILE A 191 4.30 0.53 6.59
C ILE A 191 5.66 1.20 6.85
N ASN A 192 6.24 1.00 8.06
CA ASN A 192 7.58 1.52 8.34
C ASN A 192 8.65 0.75 7.57
N ASP A 193 8.47 -0.56 7.32
CA ASP A 193 9.36 -1.32 6.47
C ASP A 193 9.27 -0.85 5.01
N PHE A 194 8.06 -0.57 4.53
CA PHE A 194 7.89 0.03 3.21
C PHE A 194 8.59 1.41 3.12
N SER A 195 8.49 2.24 4.15
CA SER A 195 9.16 3.54 4.19
C SER A 195 10.69 3.40 4.16
N ARG A 196 11.25 2.43 4.91
CA ARG A 196 12.69 2.11 4.86
C ARG A 196 13.12 1.57 3.49
N LEU A 197 12.30 0.69 2.92
CA LEU A 197 12.52 0.13 1.58
C LEU A 197 12.57 1.24 0.53
N LEU A 198 11.62 2.20 0.59
CA LEU A 198 11.61 3.36 -0.30
C LEU A 198 12.90 4.18 -0.21
N ILE A 199 13.39 4.47 1.01
CA ILE A 199 14.63 5.22 1.18
C ILE A 199 15.79 4.49 0.49
N ARG A 200 15.91 3.17 0.69
CA ARG A 200 16.95 2.36 0.07
C ARG A 200 16.78 2.29 -1.44
N PHE A 201 15.56 2.13 -1.93
CA PHE A 201 15.27 2.09 -3.36
C PHE A 201 15.57 3.42 -4.06
N MET A 202 15.26 4.56 -3.44
CA MET A 202 15.60 5.89 -3.97
C MET A 202 17.12 6.10 -4.13
N GLN A 203 17.94 5.39 -3.34
CA GLN A 203 19.40 5.48 -3.37
C GLN A 203 20.05 4.59 -4.45
N ILE A 204 19.30 3.68 -5.08
CA ILE A 204 19.82 2.85 -6.18
C ILE A 204 19.96 3.74 -7.41
N PRO A 205 21.18 3.90 -7.98
CA PRO A 205 21.38 4.78 -9.13
C PRO A 205 20.56 4.38 -10.34
N THR A 206 20.57 3.08 -10.67
CA THR A 206 19.87 2.50 -11.82
C THR A 206 19.29 1.15 -11.40
N PRO A 207 18.01 1.10 -10.97
CA PRO A 207 17.33 -0.17 -10.70
C PRO A 207 17.29 -1.04 -11.95
N GLN A 208 17.48 -2.36 -11.80
CA GLN A 208 17.59 -3.30 -12.91
C GLN A 208 16.26 -3.47 -13.66
N TYR A 209 15.13 -3.31 -12.96
CA TYR A 209 13.79 -3.51 -13.51
C TYR A 209 12.92 -2.29 -13.24
N HIS A 210 11.82 -2.16 -13.98
CA HIS A 210 10.83 -1.10 -13.75
C HIS A 210 9.77 -1.50 -12.71
N THR A 211 9.56 -2.79 -12.49
CA THR A 211 8.53 -3.28 -11.56
C THR A 211 9.08 -4.29 -10.56
N TYR A 212 8.65 -4.14 -9.30
CA TYR A 212 9.03 -4.98 -8.17
C TYR A 212 7.82 -5.29 -7.29
N ASN A 213 7.68 -6.52 -6.84
CA ASN A 213 6.76 -6.88 -5.78
C ASN A 213 7.35 -6.42 -4.44
N ALA A 214 6.75 -5.40 -3.84
CA ALA A 214 7.15 -4.87 -2.54
C ALA A 214 6.34 -5.54 -1.44
N VAL A 215 6.78 -6.72 -1.05
CA VAL A 215 6.15 -7.60 -0.05
C VAL A 215 7.18 -8.10 0.96
N SER A 216 6.72 -8.65 2.08
CA SER A 216 7.62 -9.21 3.09
C SER A 216 8.30 -10.51 2.62
N GLY A 217 7.67 -11.24 1.71
CA GLY A 217 8.05 -12.59 1.30
C GLY A 217 7.80 -13.65 2.39
N LYS A 218 7.01 -13.32 3.41
CA LYS A 218 6.67 -14.19 4.54
C LYS A 218 5.15 -14.26 4.73
N PRO A 219 4.45 -15.09 3.96
CA PRO A 219 3.01 -15.27 4.11
C PRO A 219 2.62 -15.71 5.52
N VAL A 220 1.48 -15.21 5.99
CA VAL A 220 0.90 -15.55 7.29
C VAL A 220 -0.60 -15.78 7.14
N LYS A 221 -1.15 -16.74 7.92
CA LYS A 221 -2.60 -16.98 7.96
C LYS A 221 -3.32 -15.87 8.74
N LEU A 222 -4.51 -15.54 8.32
CA LEU A 222 -5.34 -14.58 9.06
C LEU A 222 -5.62 -15.09 10.49
N TYR A 223 -5.78 -16.40 10.67
CA TYR A 223 -5.97 -17.01 11.98
C TYR A 223 -4.76 -16.81 12.90
N GLU A 224 -3.55 -16.98 12.39
CA GLU A 224 -2.30 -16.74 13.13
C GLU A 224 -2.19 -15.27 13.58
N LEU A 225 -2.56 -14.33 12.71
CA LEU A 225 -2.60 -12.91 13.06
C LEU A 225 -3.63 -12.60 14.16
N ALA A 226 -4.81 -13.24 14.10
CA ALA A 226 -5.82 -13.10 15.13
C ALA A 226 -5.33 -13.67 16.49
N GLU A 227 -4.61 -14.79 16.47
CA GLU A 227 -3.98 -15.33 17.70
C GLU A 227 -2.89 -14.39 18.24
N MET A 228 -2.07 -13.78 17.38
CA MET A 228 -1.10 -12.77 17.80
C MET A 228 -1.79 -11.59 18.50
N VAL A 229 -2.83 -11.03 17.89
CA VAL A 229 -3.59 -9.91 18.50
C VAL A 229 -4.24 -10.33 19.81
N LYS A 230 -4.81 -11.55 19.88
CA LYS A 230 -5.38 -12.09 21.13
C LYS A 230 -4.34 -12.19 22.23
N ARG A 231 -3.12 -12.67 21.96
CA ARG A 231 -2.02 -12.72 22.94
C ARG A 231 -1.56 -11.32 23.36
N ILE A 232 -1.36 -10.41 22.39
CA ILE A 232 -0.90 -9.03 22.64
C ILE A 232 -1.87 -8.27 23.53
N SER A 233 -3.18 -8.41 23.25
CA SER A 233 -4.25 -7.71 23.97
C SER A 233 -4.66 -8.39 25.26
N ARG A 234 -4.25 -9.64 25.50
CA ARG A 234 -4.76 -10.54 26.59
C ARG A 234 -6.28 -10.72 26.52
N LEU A 235 -6.84 -10.74 25.30
CA LEU A 235 -8.28 -10.90 25.09
C LEU A 235 -8.73 -12.31 25.44
N ASN A 236 -9.76 -12.44 26.29
CA ASN A 236 -10.35 -13.73 26.65
C ASN A 236 -11.42 -14.20 25.65
N GLN A 237 -11.89 -13.33 24.75
CA GLN A 237 -12.91 -13.66 23.77
C GLN A 237 -12.39 -14.68 22.73
N PRO A 238 -13.28 -15.50 22.14
CA PRO A 238 -12.90 -16.45 21.12
C PRO A 238 -12.55 -15.80 19.78
N ILE A 239 -11.86 -16.57 18.93
CA ILE A 239 -11.68 -16.27 17.51
C ILE A 239 -12.67 -17.13 16.74
N TYR A 240 -13.52 -16.49 15.92
CA TYR A 240 -14.49 -17.18 15.07
C TYR A 240 -14.02 -17.19 13.62
N VAL A 241 -14.00 -18.40 13.01
CA VAL A 241 -13.84 -18.57 11.57
C VAL A 241 -15.21 -18.96 11.01
N CYS A 242 -15.83 -18.04 10.23
CA CYS A 242 -17.23 -18.20 9.81
C CYS A 242 -17.42 -19.24 8.71
N GLN A 243 -16.42 -19.47 7.87
CA GLN A 243 -16.48 -20.45 6.77
C GLN A 243 -15.28 -21.40 6.87
N GLN A 244 -15.52 -22.70 6.71
CA GLN A 244 -14.48 -23.72 6.69
C GLN A 244 -13.59 -23.65 5.43
N GLY A 245 -12.38 -24.20 5.54
CA GLY A 245 -11.41 -24.26 4.45
C GLY A 245 -10.64 -22.93 4.25
N MET A 246 -9.85 -22.88 3.18
CA MET A 246 -9.00 -21.72 2.85
C MET A 246 -9.63 -20.92 1.69
N ALA A 247 -9.57 -19.60 1.77
CA ALA A 247 -9.83 -18.71 0.64
C ALA A 247 -8.60 -18.66 -0.28
N ASN A 248 -8.75 -17.99 -1.44
CA ASN A 248 -7.65 -17.80 -2.38
C ASN A 248 -6.48 -17.10 -1.67
N GLU A 249 -5.30 -17.64 -1.85
CA GLU A 249 -4.05 -17.06 -1.39
C GLU A 249 -3.75 -15.72 -2.10
N TYR A 250 -3.08 -14.81 -1.39
CA TYR A 250 -2.69 -13.52 -1.92
C TYR A 250 -1.28 -13.16 -1.45
N THR A 251 -0.28 -13.76 -2.11
CA THR A 251 1.13 -13.68 -1.73
C THR A 251 2.02 -13.48 -2.94
N ALA A 252 3.23 -12.96 -2.73
CA ALA A 252 4.18 -12.75 -3.81
C ALA A 252 5.62 -13.05 -3.40
N ASP A 253 6.45 -13.34 -4.39
CA ASP A 253 7.90 -13.42 -4.26
C ASP A 253 8.49 -12.01 -4.24
N ASN A 254 9.47 -11.76 -3.37
CA ASN A 254 10.20 -10.50 -3.26
C ASN A 254 11.65 -10.60 -3.75
N ALA A 255 12.03 -11.70 -4.39
CA ALA A 255 13.41 -11.96 -4.78
C ALA A 255 14.00 -10.86 -5.67
N ARG A 256 13.18 -10.25 -6.53
CA ARG A 256 13.63 -9.18 -7.43
C ARG A 256 14.06 -7.93 -6.66
N ILE A 257 13.25 -7.46 -5.70
CA ILE A 257 13.63 -6.29 -4.88
C ILE A 257 14.74 -6.61 -3.89
N MET A 258 14.81 -7.84 -3.39
CA MET A 258 15.89 -8.31 -2.51
C MET A 258 17.24 -8.44 -3.22
N LYS A 259 17.29 -8.60 -4.54
CA LYS A 259 18.54 -8.50 -5.33
C LYS A 259 19.06 -7.06 -5.37
N GLU A 260 18.18 -6.07 -5.43
CA GLU A 260 18.56 -4.66 -5.38
C GLU A 260 19.01 -4.21 -3.98
N ILE A 261 18.42 -4.79 -2.92
CA ILE A 261 18.65 -4.39 -1.53
C ILE A 261 18.88 -5.66 -0.66
N PRO A 262 19.99 -6.40 -0.87
CA PRO A 262 20.19 -7.74 -0.30
C PRO A 262 20.33 -7.75 1.23
N ASP A 263 20.70 -6.67 1.85
CA ASP A 263 20.88 -6.51 3.30
C ASP A 263 19.61 -5.99 4.00
N PHE A 264 18.49 -5.79 3.27
CA PHE A 264 17.26 -5.30 3.87
C PHE A 264 16.64 -6.34 4.81
N LYS A 265 16.28 -5.89 6.02
CA LYS A 265 15.64 -6.74 7.03
C LYS A 265 14.25 -6.21 7.35
N TYR A 266 13.27 -7.05 7.13
CA TYR A 266 11.89 -6.78 7.54
C TYR A 266 11.74 -6.93 9.06
N THR A 267 10.90 -6.10 9.63
CA THR A 267 10.48 -6.21 11.04
C THR A 267 9.68 -7.51 11.22
N ASP A 268 9.85 -8.15 12.36
CA ASP A 268 9.03 -9.30 12.70
C ASP A 268 7.54 -8.95 12.73
N ILE A 269 6.70 -9.83 12.19
CA ILE A 269 5.27 -9.54 12.03
C ILE A 269 4.57 -9.33 13.39
N GLU A 270 4.92 -10.09 14.42
CA GLU A 270 4.33 -9.93 15.76
C GLU A 270 4.74 -8.57 16.38
N GLN A 271 5.99 -8.14 16.15
CA GLN A 271 6.43 -6.82 16.57
C GLN A 271 5.62 -5.71 15.85
N SER A 272 5.45 -5.80 14.56
CA SER A 272 4.69 -4.82 13.77
C SER A 272 3.21 -4.76 14.18
N VAL A 273 2.60 -5.92 14.44
CA VAL A 273 1.22 -6.02 14.97
C VAL A 273 1.13 -5.40 16.37
N ARG A 274 2.13 -5.60 17.21
CA ARG A 274 2.20 -5.01 18.56
C ARG A 274 2.28 -3.48 18.50
N GLU A 275 3.11 -2.94 17.61
CA GLU A 275 3.23 -1.49 17.40
C GLU A 275 1.89 -0.90 16.92
N LEU A 276 1.22 -1.56 15.98
CA LEU A 276 -0.10 -1.15 15.50
C LEU A 276 -1.17 -1.22 16.61
N PHE A 277 -1.14 -2.27 17.43
CA PHE A 277 -2.06 -2.41 18.57
C PHE A 277 -1.87 -1.26 19.58
N ILE A 278 -0.61 -0.90 19.89
CA ILE A 278 -0.31 0.23 20.78
C ILE A 278 -0.86 1.53 20.19
N TYR A 279 -0.62 1.77 18.89
CA TYR A 279 -1.17 2.94 18.20
C TYR A 279 -2.69 3.05 18.37
N TYR A 280 -3.46 1.98 18.09
CA TYR A 280 -4.91 2.02 18.23
C TYR A 280 -5.38 2.13 19.69
N ARG A 281 -4.64 1.60 20.63
CA ARG A 281 -4.93 1.76 22.04
C ARG A 281 -4.78 3.23 22.51
N GLU A 282 -3.76 3.93 21.99
CA GLU A 282 -3.57 5.37 22.25
C GLU A 282 -4.65 6.23 21.58
N HIS A 283 -5.25 5.73 20.50
CA HIS A 283 -6.32 6.38 19.74
C HIS A 283 -7.70 5.72 19.99
N GLU A 284 -7.88 5.08 21.13
CA GLU A 284 -9.11 4.31 21.42
C GLU A 284 -10.38 5.14 21.32
N ALA A 285 -10.33 6.43 21.64
CA ALA A 285 -11.46 7.34 21.55
C ALA A 285 -12.00 7.53 20.11
N GLU A 286 -11.16 7.28 19.10
CA GLU A 286 -11.54 7.38 17.69
C GLU A 286 -12.18 6.09 17.15
N ILE A 287 -12.17 5.01 17.94
CA ILE A 287 -12.72 3.72 17.55
C ILE A 287 -14.22 3.69 17.84
N ASP A 288 -15.02 3.83 16.80
CA ASP A 288 -16.47 3.75 16.89
C ASP A 288 -16.95 2.29 17.01
N LEU A 289 -17.51 1.97 18.19
CA LEU A 289 -17.98 0.62 18.50
C LEU A 289 -19.10 0.15 17.57
N TYR A 290 -20.01 1.05 17.15
CA TYR A 290 -21.10 0.70 16.23
C TYR A 290 -20.54 0.21 14.89
N SER A 291 -19.55 0.91 14.34
CA SER A 291 -18.89 0.51 13.08
C SER A 291 -18.12 -0.82 13.17
N LEU A 292 -17.65 -1.21 14.39
CA LEU A 292 -17.00 -2.51 14.58
C LEU A 292 -17.98 -3.68 14.58
N ILE A 293 -19.23 -3.45 14.97
CA ILE A 293 -20.26 -4.47 15.12
C ILE A 293 -21.07 -4.63 13.82
N TYR A 294 -21.42 -3.50 13.17
CA TYR A 294 -22.39 -3.45 12.08
C TYR A 294 -21.80 -2.93 10.73
N GLY A 295 -20.55 -2.49 10.69
CA GLY A 295 -19.82 -2.06 9.48
C GLY A 295 -19.04 -3.20 8.88
#